data_b476c9be716f3f11a4537073fb9de0b2
#
_entry.id   b476c9be716f3f11a4537073fb9de0b2
#
_cell.length_a   1.000
_cell.length_b   1.000
_cell.length_c   1.000
_cell.angle_alpha   90.00
_cell.angle_beta   90.00
_cell.angle_gamma   90.00
#
_symmetry.space_group_name_H-M   'P 1'
#
loop_
_entity.id
_entity.type
_entity.pdbx_description
1 polymer ?
#
loop_
_entity_poly.entity_id
_entity_poly.type
_entity_poly.pdbx_seq_one_letter_code
_entity_poly.pdbx_strand_id
1 'polypeptide(L)'
;MNTLKAEKRTMDTKAKRLRREGYVTGNVFGREMEGSLPVKIEKSAVEKLLKTNNKGSQIMLDVDGQSYDVLIKEIQFNPLKGQVDEIDFQALVSNEKVHS
;
A
#
# COMPACT_ATOMS: atom_id res chain seq x y z
N MET A 1 -3.97 -15.04 -6.32
CA MET A 1 -3.29 -13.74 -6.28
C MET A 1 -4.02 -12.82 -5.31
N ASN A 2 -3.31 -12.16 -4.43
CA ASN A 2 -3.92 -11.33 -3.41
C ASN A 2 -4.19 -9.92 -3.92
N THR A 3 -5.40 -9.44 -3.68
CA THR A 3 -5.80 -8.09 -4.04
C THR A 3 -6.07 -7.31 -2.77
N LEU A 4 -5.50 -6.12 -2.68
CA LEU A 4 -5.69 -5.23 -1.55
C LEU A 4 -6.44 -3.99 -2.02
N LYS A 5 -7.55 -3.69 -1.37
CA LYS A 5 -8.30 -2.49 -1.70
C LYS A 5 -7.74 -1.29 -0.97
N ALA A 6 -7.54 -0.21 -1.69
CA ALA A 6 -7.06 1.05 -1.14
C ALA A 6 -7.85 2.20 -1.75
N GLU A 7 -7.74 3.36 -1.15
CA GLU A 7 -8.35 4.57 -1.68
C GLU A 7 -7.30 5.66 -1.73
N LYS A 8 -7.44 6.57 -2.67
CA LYS A 8 -6.56 7.71 -2.76
C LYS A 8 -6.75 8.58 -1.52
N ARG A 9 -5.65 8.99 -0.94
CA ARG A 9 -5.68 9.87 0.21
C ARG A 9 -5.47 11.30 -0.24
N THR A 10 -6.30 12.22 0.27
CA THR A 10 -6.10 13.64 0.01
C THR A 10 -5.06 14.18 0.99
N MET A 11 -4.29 15.14 0.55
CA MET A 11 -3.27 15.75 1.41
C MET A 11 -3.88 16.54 2.56
N ASP A 12 -5.14 16.86 2.47
CA ASP A 12 -5.85 17.59 3.52
C ASP A 12 -6.13 16.75 4.75
N THR A 13 -6.16 15.41 4.58
CA THR A 13 -6.42 14.51 5.70
C THR A 13 -5.12 14.08 6.34
N LYS A 14 -4.98 14.36 7.63
CA LYS A 14 -3.77 14.01 8.36
C LYS A 14 -3.70 12.52 8.62
N ALA A 15 -2.50 11.97 8.57
CA ALA A 15 -2.26 10.54 8.81
C ALA A 15 -2.77 10.10 10.18
N LYS A 16 -2.62 10.93 11.20
CA LYS A 16 -3.10 10.62 12.55
C LYS A 16 -4.59 10.37 12.58
N ARG A 17 -5.35 11.17 11.84
CA ARG A 17 -6.79 11.03 11.77
C ARG A 17 -7.18 9.70 11.12
N LEU A 18 -6.52 9.36 10.04
CA LEU A 18 -6.81 8.11 9.33
C LEU A 18 -6.50 6.90 10.20
N ARG A 19 -5.39 6.94 10.93
CA ARG A 19 -5.05 5.85 11.85
C ARG A 19 -6.07 5.71 12.97
N ARG A 20 -6.58 6.83 13.44
CA ARG A 20 -7.62 6.84 14.48
C ARG A 20 -8.92 6.23 13.98
N GLU A 21 -9.21 6.42 12.70
CA GLU A 21 -10.42 5.89 12.08
C GLU A 21 -10.27 4.42 11.65
N GLY A 22 -9.10 3.83 11.84
CA GLY A 22 -8.88 2.44 11.52
C GLY A 22 -8.26 2.21 10.13
N TYR A 23 -7.54 3.19 9.63
CA TYR A 23 -6.85 3.09 8.35
C TYR A 23 -5.35 3.07 8.52
N VAL A 24 -4.69 2.43 7.59
CA VAL A 24 -3.23 2.45 7.48
C VAL A 24 -2.90 3.32 6.28
N THR A 25 -1.97 4.24 6.47
CA THR A 25 -1.53 5.09 5.37
C THR A 25 -0.47 4.36 4.56
N GLY A 26 -0.41 4.66 3.25
CA GLY A 26 0.57 4.06 2.39
C GLY A 26 0.93 4.98 1.25
N ASN A 27 2.00 4.60 0.54
CA ASN A 27 2.44 5.33 -0.63
C ASN A 27 2.77 4.31 -1.73
N VAL A 28 2.43 4.67 -2.96
CA VAL A 28 2.77 3.85 -4.12
C VAL A 28 3.80 4.63 -4.93
N PHE A 29 4.98 4.06 -5.08
CA PHE A 29 6.07 4.67 -5.85
C PHE A 29 6.17 3.98 -7.20
N GLY A 30 6.41 4.75 -8.25
CA GLY A 30 6.56 4.17 -9.57
C GLY A 30 7.27 5.12 -10.52
N ARG A 31 7.87 4.56 -11.57
CA ARG A 31 8.60 5.35 -12.55
C ARG A 31 7.71 6.34 -13.31
N GLU A 32 6.49 5.92 -13.59
CA GLU A 32 5.55 6.75 -14.34
C GLU A 32 4.81 7.74 -13.46
N MET A 33 4.99 7.61 -12.15
CA MET A 33 4.37 8.52 -11.20
C MET A 33 5.37 9.58 -10.82
N GLU A 34 4.97 10.84 -10.91
CA GLU A 34 5.79 11.92 -10.42
C GLU A 34 5.68 11.92 -8.90
N GLY A 35 6.66 11.31 -8.24
CA GLY A 35 6.64 11.18 -6.79
C GLY A 35 5.91 9.92 -6.37
N SER A 36 5.04 10.04 -5.40
CA SER A 36 4.29 8.91 -4.87
C SER A 36 2.81 9.19 -4.87
N LEU A 37 2.03 8.12 -4.96
CA LEU A 37 0.58 8.19 -4.84
C LEU A 37 0.19 7.84 -3.41
N PRO A 38 -0.30 8.80 -2.62
CA PRO A 38 -0.72 8.51 -1.25
C PRO A 38 -2.04 7.76 -1.25
N VAL A 39 -2.11 6.72 -0.42
CA VAL A 39 -3.32 5.89 -0.32
C VAL A 39 -3.64 5.61 1.14
N LYS A 40 -4.88 5.20 1.40
CA LYS A 40 -5.30 4.73 2.70
C LYS A 40 -5.91 3.33 2.53
N ILE A 41 -5.66 2.48 3.48
CA ILE A 41 -6.06 1.07 3.42
C ILE A 41 -6.69 0.70 4.77
N GLU A 42 -7.76 -0.06 4.74
CA GLU A 42 -8.35 -0.53 5.98
C GLU A 42 -7.36 -1.38 6.77
N LYS A 43 -7.27 -1.13 8.06
CA LYS A 43 -6.36 -1.85 8.93
C LYS A 43 -6.57 -3.35 8.87
N SER A 44 -7.82 -3.80 8.86
CA SER A 44 -8.13 -5.23 8.81
C SER A 44 -7.65 -5.87 7.51
N ALA A 45 -7.73 -5.13 6.40
CA ALA A 45 -7.24 -5.62 5.12
C ALA A 45 -5.73 -5.79 5.14
N VAL A 46 -5.03 -4.82 5.75
CA VAL A 46 -3.57 -4.89 5.89
C VAL A 46 -3.17 -6.07 6.77
N GLU A 47 -3.86 -6.27 7.87
CA GLU A 47 -3.56 -7.39 8.76
C GLU A 47 -3.73 -8.74 8.06
N LYS A 48 -4.78 -8.89 7.27
CA LYS A 48 -5.00 -10.11 6.51
C LYS A 48 -3.90 -10.32 5.47
N LEU A 49 -3.52 -9.24 4.81
CA LEU A 49 -2.47 -9.30 3.79
C LEU A 49 -1.16 -9.78 4.40
N LEU A 50 -0.78 -9.21 5.53
CA LEU A 50 0.50 -9.52 6.16
C LEU A 50 0.57 -10.89 6.81
N LYS A 51 -0.57 -11.57 6.96
CA LYS A 51 -0.57 -12.96 7.43
C LYS A 51 0.00 -13.92 6.39
N THR A 52 -0.18 -13.59 5.12
CA THR A 52 0.25 -14.46 4.02
C THR A 52 1.34 -13.84 3.15
N ASN A 53 1.59 -12.55 3.31
CA ASN A 53 2.56 -11.82 2.50
C ASN A 53 3.50 -11.02 3.38
N ASN A 54 4.73 -10.86 2.91
CA ASN A 54 5.75 -10.10 3.60
C ASN A 54 6.34 -9.05 2.69
N LYS A 55 7.26 -8.27 3.22
CA LYS A 55 8.06 -7.34 2.43
C LYS A 55 8.70 -8.11 1.27
N GLY A 56 8.54 -7.55 0.08
CA GLY A 56 9.02 -8.20 -1.14
C GLY A 56 7.97 -8.98 -1.90
N SER A 57 6.78 -9.16 -1.32
CA SER A 57 5.72 -9.90 -2.00
C SER A 57 5.03 -9.02 -3.04
N GLN A 58 4.69 -9.64 -4.17
CA GLN A 58 3.95 -8.97 -5.22
C GLN A 58 2.46 -9.17 -4.99
N ILE A 59 1.71 -8.08 -5.06
CA ILE A 59 0.25 -8.10 -4.88
C ILE A 59 -0.40 -7.19 -5.91
N MET A 60 -1.71 -7.31 -6.03
CA MET A 60 -2.52 -6.40 -6.83
C MET A 60 -3.12 -5.36 -5.89
N LEU A 61 -2.90 -4.10 -6.17
CA LEU A 61 -3.47 -3.00 -5.39
C LEU A 61 -4.58 -2.34 -6.19
N ASP A 62 -5.78 -2.36 -5.63
CA ASP A 62 -6.95 -1.74 -6.25
C ASP A 62 -7.16 -0.38 -5.61
N VAL A 63 -6.90 0.68 -6.38
CA VAL A 63 -7.04 2.06 -5.91
C VAL A 63 -8.15 2.73 -6.71
N ASP A 64 -9.26 3.01 -6.05
CA ASP A 64 -10.42 3.67 -6.65
C ASP A 64 -10.86 3.04 -7.98
N GLY A 65 -10.87 1.71 -8.01
CA GLY A 65 -11.31 0.97 -9.18
C GLY A 65 -10.22 0.67 -10.20
N GLN A 66 -9.01 1.15 -9.96
CA GLN A 66 -7.87 0.86 -10.82
C GLN A 66 -6.93 -0.13 -10.15
N SER A 67 -6.56 -1.16 -10.88
CA SER A 67 -5.65 -2.19 -10.38
C SER A 67 -4.22 -1.90 -10.78
N TYR A 68 -3.34 -2.00 -9.81
CA TYR A 68 -1.90 -1.82 -10.03
C TYR A 68 -1.15 -3.04 -9.55
N ASP A 69 -0.20 -3.50 -10.36
CA ASP A 69 0.75 -4.51 -9.89
C ASP A 69 1.77 -3.81 -9.02
N VAL A 70 1.87 -4.20 -7.78
CA VAL A 70 2.79 -3.58 -6.84
C VAL A 70 3.54 -4.62 -6.04
N LEU A 71 4.68 -4.19 -5.51
CA LEU A 71 5.52 -4.98 -4.63
C LEU A 71 5.50 -4.29 -3.27
N ILE A 72 5.42 -5.06 -2.20
CA ILE A 72 5.51 -4.49 -0.87
C ILE A 72 6.97 -4.09 -0.63
N LYS A 73 7.20 -2.78 -0.63
CA LYS A 73 8.55 -2.23 -0.53
C LYS A 73 9.02 -2.11 0.91
N GLU A 74 8.15 -1.58 1.76
CA GLU A 74 8.49 -1.36 3.16
C GLU A 74 7.26 -1.43 4.03
N ILE A 75 7.42 -1.88 5.27
CA ILE A 75 6.34 -1.96 6.24
C ILE A 75 6.81 -1.25 7.50
N GLN A 76 6.08 -0.21 7.91
CA GLN A 76 6.38 0.55 9.12
C GLN A 76 5.53 -0.02 10.25
N PHE A 77 6.12 -0.88 11.05
CA PHE A 77 5.44 -1.50 12.17
C PHE A 77 5.72 -0.75 13.46
N ASN A 78 4.67 -0.47 14.23
CA ASN A 78 4.82 0.17 15.53
C ASN A 78 4.68 -0.89 16.63
N PRO A 79 5.79 -1.28 17.27
CA PRO A 79 5.74 -2.32 18.30
C PRO A 79 5.01 -1.89 19.56
N LEU A 80 4.97 -0.59 19.84
CA LEU A 80 4.28 -0.08 21.03
C LEU A 80 2.77 -0.25 20.91
N LYS A 81 2.23 -0.10 19.70
CA LYS A 81 0.81 -0.28 19.44
C LYS A 81 0.48 -1.66 18.90
N GLY A 82 1.50 -2.42 18.51
CA GLY A 82 1.30 -3.73 17.91
C GLY A 82 0.58 -3.70 16.58
N GLN A 83 0.80 -2.65 15.81
CA GLN A 83 0.11 -2.48 14.53
C GLN A 83 1.00 -1.83 13.49
N VAL A 84 0.60 -1.96 12.23
CA VAL A 84 1.28 -1.31 11.11
C VAL A 84 0.81 0.13 11.01
N ASP A 85 1.75 1.07 10.97
CA ASP A 85 1.45 2.48 10.81
C ASP A 85 1.44 2.90 9.35
N GLU A 86 2.32 2.33 8.53
CA GLU A 86 2.44 2.70 7.14
C GLU A 86 2.97 1.54 6.32
N ILE A 87 2.56 1.50 5.06
CA ILE A 87 3.05 0.52 4.10
C ILE A 87 3.44 1.25 2.82
N ASP A 88 4.63 0.94 2.30
CA ASP A 88 5.09 1.50 1.03
C ASP A 88 5.06 0.42 -0.04
N PHE A 89 4.58 0.79 -1.21
CA PHE A 89 4.50 -0.12 -2.35
C PHE A 89 5.31 0.42 -3.51
N GLN A 90 5.89 -0.47 -4.28
CA GLN A 90 6.58 -0.14 -5.52
C GLN A 90 5.72 -0.61 -6.68
N ALA A 91 5.27 0.31 -7.51
CA ALA A 91 4.49 -0.03 -8.69
C ALA A 91 5.38 -0.74 -9.72
N LEU A 92 4.87 -1.80 -10.30
CA LEU A 92 5.57 -2.55 -11.33
C LEU A 92 5.04 -2.16 -12.69
N VAL A 93 5.95 -1.86 -13.60
CA VAL A 93 5.58 -1.48 -14.95
C VAL A 93 5.49 -2.72 -15.81
N SER A 94 4.33 -2.94 -16.42
CA SER A 94 4.09 -4.14 -17.23
C SER A 94 5.12 -4.34 -18.33
N ASN A 95 5.56 -3.26 -18.93
CA ASN A 95 6.52 -3.34 -20.03
C ASN A 95 7.87 -3.88 -19.63
N GLU A 96 8.24 -3.74 -18.38
CA GLU A 96 9.54 -4.20 -17.91
C GLU A 96 9.63 -5.70 -17.80
N LYS A 97 8.49 -6.38 -17.71
CA LYS A 97 8.45 -7.83 -17.61
C LYS A 97 8.88 -8.53 -18.88
N VAL A 98 8.77 -7.83 -19.98
CA VAL A 98 9.05 -8.41 -21.28
C VAL A 98 10.50 -8.83 -21.44
N HIS A 99 11.36 -8.23 -20.69
CA HIS A 99 12.80 -8.49 -20.78
C HIS A 99 13.28 -9.68 -19.97
N SER A 100 12.42 -10.22 -19.18
CA SER A 100 12.81 -11.38 -18.39
C SER A 100 12.66 -12.67 -19.17
#